data_a3488abb11eebca138df80b11fcd9771
#
_entry.id   a3488abb11eebca138df80b11fcd9771
#
_cell.length_a   1.000
_cell.length_b   1.000
_cell.length_c   1.000
_cell.angle_alpha   90.00
_cell.angle_beta   90.00
_cell.angle_gamma   90.00
#
_symmetry.space_group_name_H-M   'P 1'
#
loop_
_entity.id
_entity.type
_entity.pdbx_description
1 polymer ?
#
loop_
_entity_poly.entity_id
_entity_poly.type
_entity_poly.pdbx_seq_one_letter_code
_entity_poly.pdbx_strand_id
1 'polypeptide(L)'
;SSVSREDAPKAVSKIFAGVSAGMVLGVPVTSYIASEFSFSAAMVFFTVVNAFVLLATIFLIPSMPVKERLSYGTQLSVLRKPVLWNSFLAALLMNAAMFGFYSYLSDYLITVTDVSFKVISLLLFVYGMANIVGNIAAGKLLAQRPFATLKYVPAIMAILYLVLYGLGKLTVPTSIVILILGIFAGIANNGNQFMVSTSATEAPDF
;
A
#
# COMPACT_ATOMS: atom_id res chain seq x y z
N SER A 1 -12.32 15.27 15.89
CA SER A 1 -12.47 13.86 15.52
C SER A 1 -13.75 13.31 16.15
N SER A 2 -14.51 12.53 15.42
CA SER A 2 -15.74 11.86 15.89
C SER A 2 -15.44 10.68 16.83
N VAL A 3 -14.18 10.38 17.08
CA VAL A 3 -13.72 9.26 17.89
C VAL A 3 -12.88 9.79 19.05
N SER A 4 -13.02 9.20 20.25
CA SER A 4 -12.20 9.56 21.39
C SER A 4 -10.71 9.34 21.11
N ARG A 5 -9.83 10.09 21.78
CA ARG A 5 -8.36 9.90 21.61
C ARG A 5 -7.90 8.47 21.92
N GLU A 6 -8.60 7.77 22.81
CA GLU A 6 -8.29 6.39 23.19
C GLU A 6 -8.71 5.39 22.10
N ASP A 7 -9.76 5.68 21.34
CA ASP A 7 -10.25 4.80 20.27
C ASP A 7 -9.70 5.15 18.88
N ALA A 8 -8.98 6.26 18.73
CA ALA A 8 -8.37 6.66 17.47
C ALA A 8 -7.48 5.58 16.85
N PRO A 9 -6.58 4.88 17.61
CA PRO A 9 -5.77 3.80 17.04
C PRO A 9 -6.60 2.62 16.52
N LYS A 10 -7.72 2.30 17.20
CA LYS A 10 -8.63 1.23 16.78
C LYS A 10 -9.41 1.62 15.51
N ALA A 11 -9.82 2.88 15.39
CA ALA A 11 -10.50 3.37 14.20
C ALA A 11 -9.56 3.35 12.98
N VAL A 12 -8.32 3.81 13.15
CA VAL A 12 -7.29 3.77 12.12
C VAL A 12 -7.01 2.33 11.67
N SER A 13 -6.85 1.39 12.61
CA SER A 13 -6.62 -0.02 12.26
C SER A 13 -7.78 -0.66 11.48
N LYS A 14 -9.03 -0.27 11.76
CA LYS A 14 -10.20 -0.71 10.97
C LYS A 14 -10.19 -0.17 9.55
N ILE A 15 -9.79 1.09 9.37
CA ILE A 15 -9.63 1.70 8.04
C ILE A 15 -8.57 0.94 7.24
N PHE A 16 -7.40 0.68 7.83
CA PHE A 16 -6.33 -0.09 7.18
C PHE A 16 -6.72 -1.54 6.89
N ALA A 17 -7.49 -2.17 7.76
CA ALA A 17 -8.05 -3.49 7.48
C ALA A 17 -8.99 -3.47 6.26
N GLY A 18 -9.80 -2.42 6.10
CA GLY A 18 -10.64 -2.20 4.93
C GLY A 18 -9.82 -2.02 3.65
N VAL A 19 -8.77 -1.20 3.70
CA VAL A 19 -7.84 -1.01 2.56
C VAL A 19 -7.19 -2.33 2.17
N SER A 20 -6.71 -3.10 3.15
CA SER A 20 -6.08 -4.40 2.91
C SER A 20 -7.07 -5.40 2.31
N ALA A 21 -8.30 -5.47 2.83
CA ALA A 21 -9.35 -6.31 2.27
C ALA A 21 -9.70 -5.92 0.83
N GLY A 22 -9.76 -4.62 0.55
CA GLY A 22 -9.98 -4.09 -0.80
C GLY A 22 -8.88 -4.51 -1.79
N MET A 23 -7.62 -4.47 -1.37
CA MET A 23 -6.50 -4.93 -2.20
C MET A 23 -6.54 -6.43 -2.48
N VAL A 24 -6.89 -7.24 -1.49
CA VAL A 24 -6.92 -8.71 -1.64
C VAL A 24 -8.11 -9.19 -2.46
N LEU A 25 -9.27 -8.63 -2.23
CA LEU A 25 -10.50 -9.04 -2.90
C LEU A 25 -10.74 -8.27 -4.19
N GLY A 26 -10.35 -7.01 -4.24
CA GLY A 26 -10.62 -6.12 -5.37
C GLY A 26 -10.01 -6.61 -6.67
N VAL A 27 -8.71 -6.93 -6.67
CA VAL A 27 -8.02 -7.38 -7.88
C VAL A 27 -8.55 -8.74 -8.38
N PRO A 28 -8.65 -9.81 -7.56
CA PRO A 28 -9.21 -11.08 -8.01
C PRO A 28 -10.66 -10.98 -8.49
N VAL A 29 -11.52 -10.25 -7.75
CA VAL A 29 -12.93 -10.09 -8.13
C VAL A 29 -13.06 -9.34 -9.46
N THR A 30 -12.30 -8.25 -9.62
CA THR A 30 -12.32 -7.45 -10.85
C THR A 30 -11.77 -8.23 -12.04
N SER A 31 -10.66 -8.98 -11.82
CA SER A 31 -10.07 -9.83 -12.86
C SER A 31 -11.02 -10.97 -13.26
N TYR A 32 -11.70 -11.58 -12.31
CA TYR A 32 -12.73 -12.60 -12.58
C TYR A 32 -13.88 -12.03 -13.42
N ILE A 33 -14.43 -10.87 -13.04
CA ILE A 33 -15.49 -10.22 -13.80
C ILE A 33 -15.01 -9.87 -15.22
N ALA A 34 -13.78 -9.37 -15.36
CA ALA A 34 -13.23 -9.04 -16.66
C ALA A 34 -13.04 -10.26 -17.56
N SER A 35 -12.62 -11.40 -16.99
CA SER A 35 -12.38 -12.64 -17.74
C SER A 35 -13.67 -13.37 -18.15
N GLU A 36 -14.66 -13.43 -17.25
CA GLU A 36 -15.89 -14.18 -17.49
C GLU A 36 -16.95 -13.39 -18.26
N PHE A 37 -16.98 -12.07 -18.10
CA PHE A 37 -18.01 -11.24 -18.74
C PHE A 37 -17.40 -10.29 -19.77
N SER A 38 -16.70 -9.26 -19.32
CA SER A 38 -15.97 -8.31 -20.18
C SER A 38 -15.23 -7.28 -19.34
N PHE A 39 -14.28 -6.58 -19.96
CA PHE A 39 -13.63 -5.42 -19.37
C PHE A 39 -14.65 -4.32 -19.00
N SER A 40 -15.66 -4.09 -19.84
CA SER A 40 -16.72 -3.13 -19.56
C SER A 40 -17.53 -3.50 -18.33
N ALA A 41 -17.83 -4.78 -18.11
CA ALA A 41 -18.53 -5.26 -16.93
C ALA A 41 -17.70 -5.00 -15.64
N ALA A 42 -16.39 -5.19 -15.70
CA ALA A 42 -15.50 -4.85 -14.59
C ALA A 42 -15.51 -3.35 -14.28
N MET A 43 -15.54 -2.49 -15.30
CA MET A 43 -15.64 -1.03 -15.12
C MET A 43 -16.99 -0.62 -14.52
N VAL A 44 -18.09 -1.23 -14.96
CA VAL A 44 -19.43 -1.01 -14.37
C VAL A 44 -19.44 -1.43 -12.90
N PHE A 45 -18.89 -2.59 -12.57
CA PHE A 45 -18.75 -3.05 -11.19
C PHE A 45 -18.00 -2.02 -10.33
N PHE A 46 -16.85 -1.52 -10.81
CA PHE A 46 -16.11 -0.47 -10.14
C PHE A 46 -16.94 0.79 -9.92
N THR A 47 -17.68 1.21 -10.93
CA THR A 47 -18.55 2.40 -10.86
C THR A 47 -19.64 2.23 -9.81
N VAL A 48 -20.30 1.07 -9.76
CA VAL A 48 -21.35 0.76 -8.79
C VAL A 48 -20.81 0.75 -7.38
N VAL A 49 -19.65 0.11 -7.15
CA VAL A 49 -19.00 0.09 -5.82
C VAL A 49 -18.65 1.51 -5.37
N ASN A 50 -18.06 2.33 -6.26
CA ASN A 50 -17.72 3.72 -5.92
C ASN A 50 -18.97 4.58 -5.66
N ALA A 51 -20.04 4.40 -6.43
CA ALA A 51 -21.32 5.09 -6.19
C ALA A 51 -21.90 4.70 -4.82
N PHE A 52 -21.85 3.42 -4.47
CA PHE A 52 -22.31 2.94 -3.17
C PHE A 52 -21.47 3.56 -2.02
N VAL A 53 -20.13 3.59 -2.16
CA VAL A 53 -19.24 4.22 -1.17
C VAL A 53 -19.53 5.72 -1.05
N LEU A 54 -19.77 6.42 -2.17
CA LEU A 54 -20.14 7.84 -2.16
C LEU A 54 -21.45 8.06 -1.39
N LEU A 55 -22.48 7.29 -1.68
CA LEU A 55 -23.76 7.38 -0.98
C LEU A 55 -23.60 7.06 0.52
N ALA A 56 -22.87 5.99 0.84
CA ALA A 56 -22.58 5.65 2.23
C ALA A 56 -21.85 6.79 2.95
N THR A 57 -20.91 7.44 2.29
CA THR A 57 -20.17 8.59 2.84
C THR A 57 -21.12 9.76 3.13
N ILE A 58 -22.00 10.10 2.19
CA ILE A 58 -22.95 11.20 2.34
C ILE A 58 -23.92 10.95 3.50
N PHE A 59 -24.42 9.72 3.64
CA PHE A 59 -25.44 9.41 4.63
C PHE A 59 -24.90 9.01 6.00
N LEU A 60 -23.72 8.40 6.06
CA LEU A 60 -23.16 7.85 7.32
C LEU A 60 -22.13 8.78 7.97
N ILE A 61 -21.47 9.66 7.23
CA ILE A 61 -20.49 10.56 7.82
C ILE A 61 -21.17 11.88 8.20
N PRO A 62 -21.28 12.18 9.52
CA PRO A 62 -21.85 13.43 9.96
C PRO A 62 -20.97 14.62 9.55
N SER A 63 -21.60 15.74 9.22
CA SER A 63 -20.88 17.00 8.98
C SER A 63 -20.10 17.39 10.24
N MET A 64 -18.79 17.40 10.16
CA MET A 64 -17.92 17.80 11.26
C MET A 64 -17.44 19.23 11.03
N PRO A 65 -17.83 20.20 11.87
CA PRO A 65 -17.29 21.55 11.76
C PRO A 65 -15.80 21.54 12.08
N VAL A 66 -15.00 22.12 11.22
CA VAL A 66 -13.56 22.33 11.43
C VAL A 66 -13.40 23.29 12.61
N LYS A 67 -12.88 22.80 13.73
CA LYS A 67 -12.76 23.58 14.98
C LYS A 67 -11.71 24.68 14.87
N GLU A 68 -10.69 24.50 14.05
CA GLU A 68 -9.66 25.52 13.77
C GLU A 68 -9.38 25.56 12.27
N ARG A 69 -9.66 26.70 11.66
CA ARG A 69 -9.25 26.95 10.26
C ARG A 69 -7.78 27.33 10.27
N LEU A 70 -6.90 26.40 9.97
CA LEU A 70 -5.51 26.73 9.71
C LEU A 70 -5.45 27.73 8.53
N SER A 71 -4.73 28.85 8.72
CA SER A 71 -4.52 29.80 7.64
C SER A 71 -3.83 29.11 6.47
N TYR A 72 -4.25 29.42 5.23
CA TYR A 72 -3.59 28.92 4.02
C TYR A 72 -2.08 29.21 4.03
N GLY A 73 -1.65 30.34 4.63
CA GLY A 73 -0.24 30.67 4.81
C GLY A 73 0.51 29.65 5.69
N THR A 74 -0.12 29.17 6.75
CA THR A 74 0.48 28.14 7.65
C THR A 74 0.57 26.78 6.93
N GLN A 75 -0.46 26.40 6.18
CA GLN A 75 -0.45 25.17 5.40
C GLN A 75 0.65 25.20 4.31
N LEU A 76 0.77 26.30 3.58
CA LEU A 76 1.80 26.47 2.56
C LEU A 76 3.22 26.58 3.15
N SER A 77 3.37 27.05 4.39
CA SER A 77 4.68 27.13 5.03
C SER A 77 5.33 25.76 5.27
N VAL A 78 4.52 24.71 5.43
CA VAL A 78 5.00 23.33 5.57
C VAL A 78 5.74 22.88 4.30
N LEU A 79 5.30 23.33 3.12
CA LEU A 79 5.95 23.04 1.83
C LEU A 79 7.36 23.65 1.70
N ARG A 80 7.73 24.61 2.55
CA ARG A 80 9.08 25.20 2.57
C ARG A 80 10.08 24.35 3.36
N LYS A 81 9.63 23.32 4.08
CA LYS A 81 10.51 22.45 4.88
C LYS A 81 11.23 21.42 4.00
N PRO A 82 12.59 21.43 3.96
CA PRO A 82 13.32 20.47 3.14
C PRO A 82 13.09 19.02 3.59
N VAL A 83 12.78 18.82 4.87
CA VAL A 83 12.46 17.48 5.41
C VAL A 83 11.24 16.89 4.72
N LEU A 84 10.20 17.68 4.42
CA LEU A 84 9.00 17.22 3.72
C LEU A 84 9.34 16.76 2.29
N TRP A 85 10.14 17.54 1.56
CA TRP A 85 10.56 17.19 0.20
C TRP A 85 11.41 15.92 0.16
N ASN A 86 12.32 15.74 1.13
CA ASN A 86 13.09 14.51 1.27
C ASN A 86 12.18 13.31 1.55
N SER A 87 11.15 13.49 2.39
CA SER A 87 10.17 12.44 2.67
C SER A 87 9.33 12.10 1.44
N PHE A 88 8.90 13.10 0.66
CA PHE A 88 8.20 12.88 -0.60
C PHE A 88 9.08 12.17 -1.63
N LEU A 89 10.32 12.59 -1.77
CA LEU A 89 11.25 11.95 -2.70
C LEU A 89 11.50 10.48 -2.30
N ALA A 90 11.73 10.21 -1.02
CA ALA A 90 11.92 8.86 -0.53
C ALA A 90 10.65 8.00 -0.76
N ALA A 91 9.48 8.52 -0.46
CA ALA A 91 8.20 7.85 -0.71
C ALA A 91 7.97 7.60 -2.22
N LEU A 92 8.28 8.58 -3.07
CA LEU A 92 8.16 8.46 -4.53
C LEU A 92 9.08 7.35 -5.07
N LEU A 93 10.36 7.35 -4.69
CA LEU A 93 11.31 6.33 -5.13
C LEU A 93 10.92 4.94 -4.64
N MET A 94 10.48 4.84 -3.40
CA MET A 94 10.03 3.56 -2.83
C MET A 94 8.78 3.02 -3.54
N ASN A 95 7.78 3.87 -3.76
CA ASN A 95 6.59 3.48 -4.52
C ASN A 95 6.92 3.13 -5.96
N ALA A 96 7.78 3.89 -6.64
CA ALA A 96 8.22 3.59 -8.00
C ALA A 96 8.89 2.19 -8.09
N ALA A 97 9.76 1.86 -7.11
CA ALA A 97 10.39 0.54 -7.06
C ALA A 97 9.36 -0.58 -6.83
N MET A 98 8.42 -0.39 -5.90
CA MET A 98 7.39 -1.39 -5.56
C MET A 98 6.40 -1.61 -6.71
N PHE A 99 5.82 -0.55 -7.24
CA PHE A 99 4.84 -0.64 -8.33
C PHE A 99 5.50 -1.04 -9.64
N GLY A 100 6.71 -0.57 -9.92
CA GLY A 100 7.51 -1.00 -11.07
C GLY A 100 7.76 -2.50 -11.02
N PHE A 101 8.23 -3.01 -9.89
CA PHE A 101 8.41 -4.45 -9.70
C PHE A 101 7.10 -5.23 -9.92
N TYR A 102 6.02 -4.83 -9.26
CA TYR A 102 4.74 -5.53 -9.36
C TYR A 102 4.17 -5.53 -10.79
N SER A 103 4.32 -4.41 -11.50
CA SER A 103 3.84 -4.28 -12.89
C SER A 103 4.54 -5.24 -13.86
N TYR A 104 5.83 -5.48 -13.65
CA TYR A 104 6.62 -6.37 -14.50
C TYR A 104 6.75 -7.80 -13.94
N LEU A 105 6.18 -8.08 -12.77
CA LEU A 105 6.34 -9.38 -12.11
C LEU A 105 5.82 -10.55 -12.96
N SER A 106 4.68 -10.38 -13.64
CA SER A 106 4.13 -11.43 -14.51
C SER A 106 5.07 -11.72 -15.68
N ASP A 107 5.54 -10.68 -16.36
CA ASP A 107 6.47 -10.82 -17.50
C ASP A 107 7.80 -11.43 -17.08
N TYR A 108 8.31 -11.04 -15.92
CA TYR A 108 9.50 -11.62 -15.33
C TYR A 108 9.33 -13.13 -15.05
N LEU A 109 8.21 -13.53 -14.47
CA LEU A 109 7.91 -14.93 -14.18
C LEU A 109 7.75 -15.79 -15.45
N ILE A 110 7.24 -15.22 -16.53
CA ILE A 110 7.13 -15.88 -17.83
C ILE A 110 8.51 -15.99 -18.48
N THR A 111 9.24 -14.87 -18.55
CA THR A 111 10.44 -14.79 -19.41
C THR A 111 11.72 -15.29 -18.73
N VAL A 112 11.86 -15.12 -17.42
CA VAL A 112 13.06 -15.44 -16.66
C VAL A 112 12.93 -16.72 -15.88
N THR A 113 11.79 -16.90 -15.19
CA THR A 113 11.57 -18.09 -14.34
C THR A 113 10.94 -19.23 -15.11
N ASP A 114 10.32 -18.95 -16.27
CA ASP A 114 9.68 -19.92 -17.17
C ASP A 114 8.61 -20.79 -16.46
N VAL A 115 7.71 -20.14 -15.74
CA VAL A 115 6.62 -20.82 -15.04
C VAL A 115 5.27 -20.67 -15.75
N SER A 116 4.41 -21.65 -15.56
CA SER A 116 3.07 -21.67 -16.18
C SER A 116 2.18 -20.54 -15.64
N PHE A 117 1.21 -20.12 -16.45
CA PHE A 117 0.27 -19.05 -16.09
C PHE A 117 -0.49 -19.34 -14.78
N LYS A 118 -0.78 -20.61 -14.48
CA LYS A 118 -1.41 -21.03 -13.23
C LYS A 118 -0.51 -20.73 -12.01
N VAL A 119 0.78 -20.96 -12.13
CA VAL A 119 1.76 -20.68 -11.05
C VAL A 119 1.91 -19.17 -10.88
N ILE A 120 1.91 -18.39 -11.97
CA ILE A 120 1.98 -16.92 -11.92
C ILE A 120 0.78 -16.37 -11.15
N SER A 121 -0.43 -16.80 -11.49
CA SER A 121 -1.65 -16.36 -10.78
C SER A 121 -1.61 -16.69 -9.29
N LEU A 122 -1.09 -17.87 -8.93
CA LEU A 122 -0.90 -18.26 -7.55
C LEU A 122 0.12 -17.36 -6.83
N LEU A 123 1.27 -17.08 -7.47
CA LEU A 123 2.31 -16.24 -6.89
C LEU A 123 1.85 -14.78 -6.70
N LEU A 124 1.08 -14.24 -7.64
CA LEU A 124 0.48 -12.90 -7.48
C LEU A 124 -0.53 -12.86 -6.34
N PHE A 125 -1.34 -13.91 -6.21
CA PHE A 125 -2.27 -14.03 -5.09
C PHE A 125 -1.54 -14.13 -3.74
N VAL A 126 -0.51 -14.99 -3.66
CA VAL A 126 0.31 -15.15 -2.46
C VAL A 126 1.06 -13.87 -2.10
N TYR A 127 1.58 -13.13 -3.10
CA TYR A 127 2.16 -11.81 -2.90
C TYR A 127 1.16 -10.83 -2.26
N GLY A 128 -0.08 -10.79 -2.76
CA GLY A 128 -1.15 -9.96 -2.18
C GLY A 128 -1.48 -10.35 -0.74
N MET A 129 -1.58 -11.64 -0.44
CA MET A 129 -1.79 -12.13 0.93
C MET A 129 -0.62 -11.78 1.85
N ALA A 130 0.61 -11.92 1.37
CA ALA A 130 1.82 -11.55 2.10
C ALA A 130 1.85 -10.04 2.39
N ASN A 131 1.38 -9.20 1.46
CA ASN A 131 1.27 -7.76 1.64
C ASN A 131 0.33 -7.39 2.80
N ILE A 132 -0.78 -8.14 2.98
CA ILE A 132 -1.66 -7.93 4.15
C ILE A 132 -0.93 -8.23 5.46
N VAL A 133 -0.21 -9.35 5.51
CA VAL A 133 0.59 -9.70 6.68
C VAL A 133 1.60 -8.58 6.98
N GLY A 134 2.23 -8.03 5.94
CA GLY A 134 3.11 -6.87 6.03
C GLY A 134 2.42 -5.63 6.58
N ASN A 135 1.21 -5.31 6.11
CA ASN A 135 0.44 -4.17 6.62
C ASN A 135 0.10 -4.32 8.12
N ILE A 136 -0.27 -5.51 8.56
CA ILE A 136 -0.55 -5.78 9.98
C ILE A 136 0.73 -5.64 10.82
N ALA A 137 1.84 -6.19 10.35
CA ALA A 137 3.14 -6.11 11.01
C ALA A 137 3.65 -4.66 11.10
N ALA A 138 3.40 -3.84 10.07
CA ALA A 138 3.79 -2.44 9.99
C ALA A 138 3.26 -1.62 11.18
N GLY A 139 2.01 -1.81 11.57
CA GLY A 139 1.41 -1.11 12.70
C GLY A 139 2.22 -1.28 13.99
N LYS A 140 2.66 -2.50 14.28
CA LYS A 140 3.48 -2.82 15.45
C LYS A 140 4.92 -2.31 15.31
N LEU A 141 5.53 -2.50 14.15
CA LEU A 141 6.91 -2.10 13.89
C LEU A 141 7.08 -0.58 13.93
N LEU A 142 6.16 0.16 13.31
CA LEU A 142 6.20 1.63 13.29
C LEU A 142 5.87 2.24 14.67
N ALA A 143 5.01 1.59 15.46
CA ALA A 143 4.74 2.04 16.82
C ALA A 143 5.94 1.85 17.76
N GLN A 144 6.69 0.74 17.61
CA GLN A 144 7.78 0.40 18.52
C GLN A 144 9.15 0.96 18.07
N ARG A 145 9.44 0.89 16.77
CA ARG A 145 10.77 1.23 16.21
C ARG A 145 10.64 1.92 14.84
N PRO A 146 10.05 3.13 14.75
CA PRO A 146 9.76 3.79 13.49
C PRO A 146 11.03 4.03 12.65
N PHE A 147 12.07 4.62 13.23
CA PHE A 147 13.32 4.92 12.51
C PHE A 147 14.03 3.67 11.98
N ALA A 148 14.07 2.61 12.78
CA ALA A 148 14.67 1.35 12.35
C ALA A 148 13.87 0.75 11.18
N THR A 149 12.54 0.76 11.25
CA THR A 149 11.66 0.27 10.21
C THR A 149 11.88 1.04 8.91
N LEU A 150 11.84 2.37 8.96
CA LEU A 150 12.05 3.23 7.78
C LEU A 150 13.44 3.07 7.15
N LYS A 151 14.47 2.78 7.94
CA LYS A 151 15.84 2.59 7.47
C LYS A 151 16.07 1.20 6.86
N TYR A 152 15.62 0.15 7.56
CA TYR A 152 15.98 -1.23 7.18
C TYR A 152 15.05 -1.83 6.12
N VAL A 153 13.79 -1.44 6.06
CA VAL A 153 12.84 -1.99 5.08
C VAL A 153 13.30 -1.73 3.64
N PRO A 154 13.65 -0.50 3.23
CA PRO A 154 14.17 -0.26 1.88
C PRO A 154 15.45 -1.02 1.58
N ALA A 155 16.37 -1.10 2.55
CA ALA A 155 17.64 -1.82 2.39
C ALA A 155 17.41 -3.33 2.19
N ILE A 156 16.51 -3.93 2.97
CA ILE A 156 16.16 -5.35 2.82
C ILE A 156 15.49 -5.58 1.46
N MET A 157 14.58 -4.71 1.03
CA MET A 157 13.94 -4.83 -0.28
C MET A 157 14.96 -4.73 -1.43
N ALA A 158 15.94 -3.83 -1.33
CA ALA A 158 17.01 -3.72 -2.31
C ALA A 158 17.81 -5.03 -2.39
N ILE A 159 18.16 -5.64 -1.27
CA ILE A 159 18.84 -6.94 -1.22
C ILE A 159 17.95 -8.03 -1.85
N LEU A 160 16.67 -8.06 -1.54
CA LEU A 160 15.74 -9.05 -2.10
C LEU A 160 15.60 -8.91 -3.63
N TYR A 161 15.60 -7.68 -4.17
CA TYR A 161 15.64 -7.48 -5.63
C TYR A 161 16.94 -7.99 -6.26
N LEU A 162 18.10 -7.80 -5.60
CA LEU A 162 19.37 -8.36 -6.08
C LEU A 162 19.37 -9.89 -6.02
N VAL A 163 18.83 -10.48 -4.96
CA VAL A 163 18.67 -11.94 -4.84
C VAL A 163 17.75 -12.47 -5.96
N LEU A 164 16.65 -11.77 -6.23
CA LEU A 164 15.73 -12.12 -7.31
C LEU A 164 16.44 -12.07 -8.68
N TYR A 165 17.28 -11.06 -8.92
CA TYR A 165 18.09 -10.96 -10.13
C TYR A 165 19.04 -12.16 -10.29
N GLY A 166 19.69 -12.59 -9.21
CA GLY A 166 20.65 -13.71 -9.25
C GLY A 166 20.01 -15.10 -9.31
N LEU A 167 18.84 -15.27 -8.66
CA LEU A 167 18.19 -16.57 -8.51
C LEU A 167 16.94 -16.74 -9.40
N GLY A 168 16.63 -15.77 -10.25
CA GLY A 168 15.38 -15.69 -10.99
C GLY A 168 15.02 -16.90 -11.87
N LYS A 169 16.00 -17.67 -12.30
CA LYS A 169 15.81 -18.92 -13.06
C LYS A 169 15.34 -20.10 -12.21
N LEU A 170 15.41 -19.98 -10.89
CA LEU A 170 15.05 -21.05 -9.95
C LEU A 170 13.64 -20.78 -9.38
N THR A 171 12.66 -21.57 -9.74
CA THR A 171 11.25 -21.37 -9.39
C THR A 171 11.03 -21.27 -7.87
N VAL A 172 11.60 -22.19 -7.09
CA VAL A 172 11.36 -22.23 -5.63
C VAL A 172 11.98 -21.04 -4.91
N PRO A 173 13.28 -20.70 -5.08
CA PRO A 173 13.87 -19.51 -4.48
C PRO A 173 13.14 -18.22 -4.90
N THR A 174 12.79 -18.08 -6.18
CA THR A 174 12.05 -16.94 -6.71
C THR A 174 10.69 -16.79 -6.00
N SER A 175 9.95 -17.87 -5.83
CA SER A 175 8.66 -17.86 -5.14
C SER A 175 8.78 -17.41 -3.68
N ILE A 176 9.80 -17.87 -2.97
CA ILE A 176 10.07 -17.47 -1.57
C ILE A 176 10.40 -15.99 -1.51
N VAL A 177 11.26 -15.49 -2.39
CA VAL A 177 11.64 -14.07 -2.42
C VAL A 177 10.43 -13.19 -2.73
N ILE A 178 9.55 -13.57 -3.66
CA ILE A 178 8.32 -12.86 -3.98
C ILE A 178 7.40 -12.77 -2.76
N LEU A 179 7.24 -13.85 -2.01
CA LEU A 179 6.45 -13.86 -0.77
C LEU A 179 7.03 -12.88 0.26
N ILE A 180 8.33 -12.92 0.48
CA ILE A 180 9.01 -12.01 1.40
C ILE A 180 8.87 -10.57 0.93
N LEU A 181 9.06 -10.29 -0.36
CA LEU A 181 8.85 -8.97 -0.95
C LEU A 181 7.42 -8.46 -0.74
N GLY A 182 6.41 -9.33 -0.83
CA GLY A 182 5.03 -8.99 -0.51
C GLY A 182 4.88 -8.47 0.92
N ILE A 183 5.46 -9.16 1.91
CA ILE A 183 5.43 -8.72 3.31
C ILE A 183 6.11 -7.35 3.47
N PHE A 184 7.32 -7.18 2.92
CA PHE A 184 8.05 -5.94 3.02
C PHE A 184 7.37 -4.79 2.26
N ALA A 185 6.68 -5.07 1.15
CA ALA A 185 5.88 -4.08 0.43
C ALA A 185 4.72 -3.54 1.30
N GLY A 186 4.04 -4.40 2.06
CA GLY A 186 3.02 -3.98 3.03
C GLY A 186 3.58 -3.10 4.14
N ILE A 187 4.77 -3.45 4.67
CA ILE A 187 5.44 -2.63 5.69
C ILE A 187 5.87 -1.29 5.10
N ALA A 188 6.43 -1.28 3.90
CA ALA A 188 6.91 -0.09 3.21
C ALA A 188 5.77 0.90 2.90
N ASN A 189 4.61 0.42 2.46
CA ASN A 189 3.43 1.25 2.20
C ASN A 189 3.03 2.08 3.44
N ASN A 190 2.91 1.42 4.59
CA ASN A 190 2.61 2.10 5.85
C ASN A 190 3.77 3.01 6.30
N GLY A 191 5.01 2.58 6.08
CA GLY A 191 6.20 3.36 6.36
C GLY A 191 6.23 4.68 5.59
N ASN A 192 5.92 4.65 4.29
CA ASN A 192 5.83 5.84 3.44
C ASN A 192 4.77 6.82 3.97
N GLN A 193 3.59 6.32 4.31
CA GLN A 193 2.51 7.14 4.84
C GLN A 193 2.88 7.72 6.21
N PHE A 194 3.46 6.92 7.10
CA PHE A 194 3.94 7.37 8.40
C PHE A 194 5.02 8.46 8.27
N MET A 195 5.99 8.27 7.39
CA MET A 195 7.08 9.21 7.15
C MET A 195 6.56 10.57 6.64
N VAL A 196 5.65 10.58 5.67
CA VAL A 196 5.07 11.81 5.13
C VAL A 196 4.22 12.52 6.18
N SER A 197 3.35 11.79 6.90
CA SER A 197 2.49 12.37 7.93
C SER A 197 3.26 12.97 9.10
N THR A 198 4.36 12.33 9.53
CA THR A 198 5.21 12.86 10.61
C THR A 198 6.07 14.04 10.16
N SER A 199 6.39 14.16 8.88
CA SER A 199 7.10 15.32 8.32
C SER A 199 6.23 16.58 8.23
N ALA A 200 4.91 16.42 8.28
CA ALA A 200 3.91 17.48 8.20
C ALA A 200 3.16 17.71 9.51
N THR A 201 3.80 17.48 10.66
CA THR A 201 3.16 17.51 12.00
C THR A 201 2.46 18.82 12.35
N GLU A 202 2.77 19.92 11.68
CA GLU A 202 2.12 21.24 11.86
C GLU A 202 0.90 21.44 10.95
N ALA A 203 0.63 20.50 10.06
CA ALA A 203 -0.56 20.46 9.20
C ALA A 203 -1.15 19.04 9.21
N PRO A 204 -1.85 18.66 10.29
CA PRO A 204 -2.34 17.30 10.50
C PRO A 204 -3.40 16.85 9.46
N ASP A 205 -3.90 17.78 8.64
CA ASP A 205 -4.90 17.51 7.59
C ASP A 205 -4.28 17.34 6.19
N PHE A 206 -2.96 17.22 6.09
CA PHE A 206 -2.25 16.88 4.85
C PHE A 206 -2.10 15.37 4.67
#